data_6e726733cb85b49d9a749e80ffdbcd5f
#
_entry.id   6e726733cb85b49d9a749e80ffdbcd5f
#
_cell.length_a   1.000
_cell.length_b   1.000
_cell.length_c   1.000
_cell.angle_alpha   90.00
_cell.angle_beta   90.00
_cell.angle_gamma   90.00
#
_symmetry.space_group_name_H-M   'P 1'
#
loop_
_entity.id
_entity.type
_entity.pdbx_description
1 polymer ?
#
loop_
_entity_poly.entity_id
_entity_poly.type
_entity_poly.pdbx_seq_one_letter_code
_entity_poly.pdbx_strand_id
1 'polypeptide(L)'
;MQNCLGIYIENNLIKYAKVSKDRDTFKVDAFGIRFFDNLNEAIKKIVEETYSFNTPISINLANERYLYYDIFALLSKNDIQKTVETEFETFCDENKYNQKAFETRYALVSNVQNKERIKAIQVIVNKIELNKQKQYLEKHNLSGILPIGTAIASITRFEKKENVLIVNMEEKTTITTIYDRQIYNVETIDHGSQEVLEKINRTENSMSKAYEICKGTTIYTANVIDDAKEQPHLEDIIPTLYQISQKIKEIVDESPVKISTVYLTGTLSVINNVDLYFQEFLPSADCKILKPSIVELNVTQINIKDYIEVNSAISLAMQSLGEGMQSLN
;
A
#
# COMPACT_ATOMS: atom_id res chain seq x y z
N MET A 1 -26.74 2.62 3.78
CA MET A 1 -25.60 1.85 3.28
C MET A 1 -24.73 2.78 2.44
N GLN A 2 -23.49 2.98 2.80
CA GLN A 2 -22.53 3.77 2.02
C GLN A 2 -21.68 2.80 1.21
N ASN A 3 -21.24 3.20 0.03
CA ASN A 3 -20.34 2.40 -0.78
C ASN A 3 -19.24 3.25 -1.42
N CYS A 4 -18.12 2.63 -1.75
CA CYS A 4 -17.01 3.25 -2.45
C CYS A 4 -16.34 2.21 -3.37
N LEU A 5 -15.92 2.65 -4.55
CA LEU A 5 -15.10 1.87 -5.46
C LEU A 5 -13.64 2.32 -5.30
N GLY A 6 -12.82 1.48 -4.69
CA GLY A 6 -11.38 1.68 -4.63
C GLY A 6 -10.74 1.17 -5.91
N ILE A 7 -9.87 1.97 -6.50
CA ILE A 7 -9.12 1.63 -7.72
C ILE A 7 -7.66 1.90 -7.46
N TYR A 8 -6.84 0.85 -7.45
CA TYR A 8 -5.39 0.94 -7.38
C TYR A 8 -4.81 0.82 -8.78
N ILE A 9 -4.10 1.85 -9.23
CA ILE A 9 -3.59 1.99 -10.60
C ILE A 9 -2.08 1.85 -10.58
N GLU A 10 -1.57 0.91 -11.34
CA GLU A 10 -0.17 0.71 -11.71
C GLU A 10 0.04 1.07 -13.20
N ASN A 11 1.24 0.90 -13.73
CA ASN A 11 1.55 1.26 -15.12
C ASN A 11 0.58 0.69 -16.17
N ASN A 12 0.25 -0.59 -16.08
CA ASN A 12 -0.60 -1.30 -17.03
C ASN A 12 -1.61 -2.25 -16.37
N LEU A 13 -1.75 -2.15 -15.05
CA LEU A 13 -2.61 -3.00 -14.23
C LEU A 13 -3.49 -2.14 -13.33
N ILE A 14 -4.77 -2.45 -13.29
CA ILE A 14 -5.72 -1.92 -12.31
C ILE A 14 -6.17 -3.04 -11.40
N LYS A 15 -6.16 -2.79 -10.11
CA LYS A 15 -6.87 -3.57 -9.09
C LYS A 15 -8.05 -2.76 -8.60
N TYR A 16 -9.20 -3.38 -8.45
CA TYR A 16 -10.39 -2.67 -8.01
C TYR A 16 -11.18 -3.48 -6.99
N ALA A 17 -11.84 -2.77 -6.09
CA ALA A 17 -12.76 -3.36 -5.12
C ALA A 17 -13.89 -2.39 -4.80
N LYS A 18 -15.12 -2.83 -4.94
CA LYS A 18 -16.31 -2.13 -4.45
C LYS A 18 -16.60 -2.58 -3.04
N VAL A 19 -16.53 -1.67 -2.10
CA VAL A 19 -16.77 -1.93 -0.68
C VAL A 19 -18.02 -1.18 -0.24
N SER A 20 -18.90 -1.87 0.45
CA SER A 20 -20.06 -1.29 1.12
C SER A 20 -19.83 -1.27 2.64
N LYS A 21 -20.40 -0.24 3.30
CA LYS A 21 -20.39 -0.07 4.75
C LYS A 21 -21.82 -0.01 5.25
N ASP A 22 -22.14 -0.90 6.19
CA ASP A 22 -23.36 -0.85 6.97
C ASP A 22 -23.03 -0.82 8.46
N ARG A 23 -23.25 0.35 9.11
CA ARG A 23 -22.78 0.63 10.48
C ARG A 23 -21.27 0.44 10.60
N ASP A 24 -20.84 -0.59 11.30
CA ASP A 24 -19.43 -0.91 11.56
C ASP A 24 -18.91 -2.11 10.74
N THR A 25 -19.75 -2.65 9.85
CA THR A 25 -19.42 -3.80 9.01
C THR A 25 -19.10 -3.36 7.60
N PHE A 26 -18.01 -3.88 7.07
CA PHE A 26 -17.60 -3.70 5.67
C PHE A 26 -17.78 -4.99 4.90
N LYS A 27 -18.16 -4.86 3.64
CA LYS A 27 -18.31 -6.01 2.74
C LYS A 27 -17.72 -5.68 1.38
N VAL A 28 -16.98 -6.62 0.80
CA VAL A 28 -16.55 -6.55 -0.59
C VAL A 28 -17.66 -7.09 -1.48
N ASP A 29 -18.27 -6.21 -2.27
CA ASP A 29 -19.39 -6.54 -3.16
C ASP A 29 -18.92 -7.01 -4.54
N ALA A 30 -17.81 -6.43 -5.04
CA ALA A 30 -17.17 -6.79 -6.29
C ALA A 30 -15.67 -6.43 -6.22
N PHE A 31 -14.84 -7.20 -6.92
CA PHE A 31 -13.40 -6.91 -7.01
C PHE A 31 -12.82 -7.61 -8.23
N GLY A 32 -11.60 -7.24 -8.58
CA GLY A 32 -10.84 -7.89 -9.63
C GLY A 32 -9.60 -7.12 -10.03
N ILE A 33 -8.92 -7.67 -11.02
CA ILE A 33 -7.76 -7.07 -11.67
C ILE A 33 -8.02 -6.91 -13.16
N ARG A 34 -7.40 -5.90 -13.77
CA ARG A 34 -7.54 -5.64 -15.21
C ARG A 34 -6.26 -5.06 -15.78
N PHE A 35 -5.71 -5.71 -16.78
CA PHE A 35 -4.66 -5.14 -17.61
C PHE A 35 -5.27 -4.16 -18.61
N PHE A 36 -4.56 -3.09 -18.94
CA PHE A 36 -5.06 -2.04 -19.80
C PHE A 36 -3.97 -1.40 -20.68
N ASP A 37 -4.38 -0.97 -21.87
CA ASP A 37 -3.61 -0.07 -22.74
C ASP A 37 -4.17 1.36 -22.66
N ASN A 38 -5.47 1.49 -22.37
CA ASN A 38 -6.15 2.77 -22.18
C ASN A 38 -6.86 2.81 -20.81
N LEU A 39 -6.33 3.67 -19.94
CA LEU A 39 -6.81 3.79 -18.55
C LEU A 39 -8.28 4.23 -18.46
N ASN A 40 -8.71 5.22 -19.28
CA ASN A 40 -10.08 5.74 -19.24
C ASN A 40 -11.10 4.66 -19.65
N GLU A 41 -10.78 3.86 -20.67
CA GLU A 41 -11.63 2.76 -21.08
C GLU A 41 -11.68 1.65 -20.04
N ALA A 42 -10.56 1.37 -19.39
CA ALA A 42 -10.50 0.38 -18.33
C ALA A 42 -11.35 0.79 -17.12
N ILE A 43 -11.24 2.03 -16.67
CA ILE A 43 -12.07 2.56 -15.56
C ILE A 43 -13.55 2.51 -15.94
N LYS A 44 -13.91 2.92 -17.16
CA LYS A 44 -15.30 2.85 -17.65
C LYS A 44 -15.85 1.42 -17.56
N LYS A 45 -15.11 0.44 -18.06
CA LYS A 45 -15.51 -0.99 -18.01
C LYS A 45 -15.66 -1.49 -16.56
N ILE A 46 -14.76 -1.10 -15.65
CA ILE A 46 -14.86 -1.46 -14.24
C ILE A 46 -16.14 -0.87 -13.62
N VAL A 47 -16.45 0.38 -13.91
CA VAL A 47 -17.68 1.05 -13.42
C VAL A 47 -18.93 0.33 -13.95
N GLU A 48 -18.95 -0.08 -15.21
CA GLU A 48 -20.04 -0.82 -15.83
C GLU A 48 -20.21 -2.22 -15.18
N GLU A 49 -19.13 -2.99 -15.07
CA GLU A 49 -19.14 -4.35 -14.53
C GLU A 49 -19.50 -4.42 -13.04
N THR A 50 -19.10 -3.41 -12.28
CA THR A 50 -19.39 -3.33 -10.84
C THR A 50 -20.70 -2.58 -10.54
N TYR A 51 -21.42 -2.13 -11.57
CA TYR A 51 -22.62 -1.27 -11.43
C TYR A 51 -22.35 -0.07 -10.53
N SER A 52 -21.25 0.65 -10.78
CA SER A 52 -20.75 1.74 -9.92
C SER A 52 -20.95 3.15 -10.53
N PHE A 53 -21.96 3.37 -11.37
CA PHE A 53 -22.16 4.62 -12.12
C PHE A 53 -22.22 5.90 -11.26
N ASN A 54 -22.78 5.80 -10.04
CA ASN A 54 -22.88 6.92 -9.09
C ASN A 54 -22.10 6.66 -7.80
N THR A 55 -21.32 5.59 -7.75
CA THR A 55 -20.52 5.22 -6.58
C THR A 55 -19.33 6.18 -6.49
N PRO A 56 -19.02 6.74 -5.29
CA PRO A 56 -17.79 7.45 -5.07
C PRO A 56 -16.57 6.56 -5.40
N ILE A 57 -15.58 7.12 -6.10
CA ILE A 57 -14.37 6.43 -6.50
C ILE A 57 -13.18 7.01 -5.76
N SER A 58 -12.33 6.15 -5.24
CA SER A 58 -11.04 6.51 -4.65
C SER A 58 -9.90 5.83 -5.37
N ILE A 59 -8.85 6.58 -5.67
CA ILE A 59 -7.66 6.06 -6.32
C ILE A 59 -6.41 6.28 -5.47
N ASN A 60 -5.35 5.52 -5.75
CA ASN A 60 -4.04 5.76 -5.13
C ASN A 60 -3.40 7.04 -5.67
N LEU A 61 -2.65 7.71 -4.80
CA LEU A 61 -1.77 8.80 -5.18
C LEU A 61 -0.57 8.22 -5.94
N ALA A 62 -0.26 8.78 -7.11
CA ALA A 62 0.94 8.42 -7.83
C ALA A 62 2.16 9.16 -7.25
N ASN A 63 3.32 8.48 -7.20
CA ASN A 63 4.59 9.05 -6.77
C ASN A 63 4.51 9.76 -5.42
N GLU A 64 3.84 9.14 -4.46
CA GLU A 64 3.74 9.65 -3.09
C GLU A 64 5.13 9.74 -2.44
N ARG A 65 5.38 10.85 -1.73
CA ARG A 65 6.61 11.05 -0.97
C ARG A 65 6.25 11.47 0.44
N TYR A 66 7.07 11.07 1.39
CA TYR A 66 6.86 11.34 2.80
C TYR A 66 8.03 12.12 3.38
N LEU A 67 7.72 13.16 4.15
CA LEU A 67 8.67 13.93 4.94
C LEU A 67 8.32 13.80 6.41
N TYR A 68 9.32 13.86 7.27
CA TYR A 68 9.18 13.62 8.71
C TYR A 68 9.83 14.73 9.49
N TYR A 69 9.10 15.29 10.47
CA TYR A 69 9.59 16.37 11.32
C TYR A 69 9.31 16.06 12.78
N ASP A 70 10.31 16.25 13.64
CA ASP A 70 10.15 16.17 15.09
C ASP A 70 9.85 17.55 15.68
N ILE A 71 8.64 17.75 16.16
CA ILE A 71 8.09 19.02 16.64
C ILE A 71 7.90 18.97 18.16
N PHE A 72 8.15 20.06 18.88
CA PHE A 72 7.87 20.12 20.31
C PHE A 72 6.38 19.95 20.61
N ALA A 73 6.04 19.01 21.53
CA ALA A 73 4.67 18.65 21.83
C ALA A 73 3.85 19.77 22.50
N LEU A 74 4.53 20.75 23.10
CA LEU A 74 3.89 21.88 23.81
C LEU A 74 3.51 23.05 22.90
N LEU A 75 3.79 23.00 21.60
CA LEU A 75 3.42 24.05 20.67
C LEU A 75 1.91 24.12 20.46
N SER A 76 1.40 25.33 20.21
CA SER A 76 0.02 25.52 19.78
C SER A 76 -0.22 24.91 18.39
N LYS A 77 -1.48 24.61 18.06
CA LYS A 77 -1.84 24.09 16.71
C LYS A 77 -1.34 25.02 15.59
N ASN A 78 -1.42 26.33 15.77
CA ASN A 78 -0.94 27.30 14.79
C ASN A 78 0.59 27.30 14.65
N ASP A 79 1.32 27.13 15.75
CA ASP A 79 2.79 27.06 15.72
C ASP A 79 3.26 25.75 15.11
N ILE A 80 2.57 24.63 15.37
CA ILE A 80 2.82 23.33 14.71
C ILE A 80 2.65 23.49 13.19
N GLN A 81 1.55 24.09 12.74
CA GLN A 81 1.31 24.30 11.31
C GLN A 81 2.44 25.14 10.68
N LYS A 82 2.80 26.26 11.30
CA LYS A 82 3.93 27.11 10.83
C LYS A 82 5.25 26.33 10.80
N THR A 83 5.52 25.52 11.81
CA THR A 83 6.73 24.69 11.84
C THR A 83 6.75 23.73 10.66
N VAL A 84 5.64 23.00 10.39
CA VAL A 84 5.56 22.09 9.23
C VAL A 84 5.73 22.84 7.91
N GLU A 85 5.15 24.02 7.78
CA GLU A 85 5.30 24.88 6.59
C GLU A 85 6.77 25.33 6.40
N THR A 86 7.44 25.77 7.47
CA THR A 86 8.85 26.20 7.44
C THR A 86 9.78 25.04 7.13
N GLU A 87 9.57 23.86 7.73
CA GLU A 87 10.35 22.65 7.43
C GLU A 87 10.20 22.23 5.96
N PHE A 88 8.99 22.32 5.43
CA PHE A 88 8.74 22.05 4.01
C PHE A 88 9.40 23.09 3.09
N GLU A 89 9.39 24.36 3.46
CA GLU A 89 10.10 25.43 2.75
C GLU A 89 11.60 25.15 2.70
N THR A 90 12.19 24.81 3.85
CA THR A 90 13.62 24.42 3.97
C THR A 90 13.94 23.22 3.07
N PHE A 91 13.11 22.17 3.10
CA PHE A 91 13.27 21.01 2.22
C PHE A 91 13.23 21.40 0.73
N CYS A 92 12.33 22.30 0.35
CA CYS A 92 12.23 22.76 -1.03
C CYS A 92 13.48 23.56 -1.44
N ASP A 93 13.98 24.44 -0.58
CA ASP A 93 15.17 25.26 -0.85
C ASP A 93 16.44 24.40 -0.99
N GLU A 94 16.65 23.44 -0.10
CA GLU A 94 17.77 22.50 -0.13
C GLU A 94 17.78 21.65 -1.41
N ASN A 95 16.59 21.24 -1.88
CA ASN A 95 16.45 20.43 -3.09
C ASN A 95 16.22 21.24 -4.36
N LYS A 96 16.21 22.58 -4.28
CA LYS A 96 15.93 23.49 -5.40
C LYS A 96 14.57 23.25 -6.05
N TYR A 97 13.58 22.91 -5.24
CA TYR A 97 12.21 22.71 -5.68
C TYR A 97 11.40 24.01 -5.55
N ASN A 98 10.46 24.20 -6.47
CA ASN A 98 9.45 25.25 -6.31
C ASN A 98 8.34 24.75 -5.39
N GLN A 99 8.27 25.29 -4.16
CA GLN A 99 7.25 24.95 -3.16
C GLN A 99 5.81 24.99 -3.72
N LYS A 100 5.49 26.00 -4.56
CA LYS A 100 4.16 26.17 -5.17
C LYS A 100 3.76 25.04 -6.12
N ALA A 101 4.73 24.24 -6.59
CA ALA A 101 4.48 23.10 -7.46
C ALA A 101 3.93 21.88 -6.71
N PHE A 102 3.90 21.91 -5.38
CA PHE A 102 3.47 20.78 -4.57
C PHE A 102 2.13 21.06 -3.85
N GLU A 103 1.33 20.01 -3.71
CA GLU A 103 0.24 19.90 -2.75
C GLU A 103 0.74 19.05 -1.57
N THR A 104 0.36 19.42 -0.36
CA THR A 104 0.82 18.75 0.87
C THR A 104 -0.31 18.53 1.85
N ARG A 105 -0.22 17.43 2.61
CA ARG A 105 -1.07 17.12 3.77
C ARG A 105 -0.18 16.52 4.85
N TYR A 106 -0.50 16.73 6.11
CA TYR A 106 0.25 16.13 7.21
C TYR A 106 -0.65 15.53 8.29
N ALA A 107 -0.09 14.59 9.03
CA ALA A 107 -0.66 14.05 10.25
C ALA A 107 0.34 14.13 11.39
N LEU A 108 -0.16 14.22 12.63
CA LEU A 108 0.66 14.23 13.83
C LEU A 108 0.53 12.90 14.55
N VAL A 109 1.67 12.32 14.93
CA VAL A 109 1.74 11.06 15.66
C VAL A 109 2.63 11.22 16.89
N SER A 110 2.44 10.36 17.89
CA SER A 110 3.30 10.34 19.08
C SER A 110 4.72 9.95 18.71
N ASN A 111 5.72 10.68 19.20
CA ASN A 111 7.11 10.27 19.04
C ASN A 111 7.44 9.20 20.10
N VAL A 112 7.80 7.98 19.64
CA VAL A 112 8.09 6.85 20.54
C VAL A 112 9.43 6.97 21.25
N GLN A 113 10.36 7.74 20.69
CA GLN A 113 11.71 7.95 21.24
C GLN A 113 11.77 9.12 22.22
N ASN A 114 10.94 10.15 22.01
CA ASN A 114 10.97 11.36 22.81
C ASN A 114 9.55 11.88 23.10
N LYS A 115 9.11 11.76 24.35
CA LYS A 115 7.78 12.19 24.79
C LYS A 115 7.56 13.71 24.79
N GLU A 116 8.62 14.50 24.73
CA GLU A 116 8.54 15.97 24.62
C GLU A 116 8.31 16.42 23.17
N ARG A 117 8.36 15.50 22.24
CA ARG A 117 8.15 15.74 20.81
C ARG A 117 6.98 14.93 20.27
N ILE A 118 6.38 15.46 19.23
CA ILE A 118 5.46 14.76 18.32
C ILE A 118 6.14 14.66 16.97
N LYS A 119 5.79 13.65 16.21
CA LYS A 119 6.28 13.47 14.84
C LYS A 119 5.20 13.92 13.86
N ALA A 120 5.53 14.83 12.95
CA ALA A 120 4.69 15.14 11.80
C ALA A 120 5.09 14.26 10.62
N ILE A 121 4.11 13.63 9.99
CA ILE A 121 4.25 12.88 8.76
C ILE A 121 3.57 13.70 7.67
N GLN A 122 4.35 14.25 6.75
CA GLN A 122 3.84 15.05 5.65
C GLN A 122 3.91 14.27 4.33
N VAL A 123 2.78 14.15 3.66
CA VAL A 123 2.71 13.63 2.30
C VAL A 123 2.80 14.80 1.32
N ILE A 124 3.66 14.67 0.33
CA ILE A 124 3.84 15.66 -0.73
C ILE A 124 3.61 15.05 -2.11
N VAL A 125 2.99 15.79 -3.00
CA VAL A 125 2.73 15.38 -4.38
C VAL A 125 2.88 16.56 -5.34
N ASN A 126 3.41 16.32 -6.54
CA ASN A 126 3.45 17.32 -7.58
C ASN A 126 2.04 17.66 -8.09
N LYS A 127 1.66 18.94 -8.13
CA LYS A 127 0.34 19.41 -8.57
C LYS A 127 0.01 19.02 -10.01
N ILE A 128 1.01 18.95 -10.89
CA ILE A 128 0.81 18.54 -12.28
C ILE A 128 0.37 17.07 -12.32
N GLU A 129 1.07 16.19 -11.58
CA GLU A 129 0.71 14.77 -11.49
C GLU A 129 -0.66 14.57 -10.86
N LEU A 130 -0.93 15.28 -9.76
CA LEU A 130 -2.24 15.23 -9.10
C LEU A 130 -3.38 15.68 -10.03
N ASN A 131 -3.18 16.77 -10.79
CA ASN A 131 -4.17 17.25 -11.74
C ASN A 131 -4.37 16.27 -12.91
N LYS A 132 -3.30 15.64 -13.39
CA LYS A 132 -3.38 14.58 -14.39
C LYS A 132 -4.22 13.39 -13.88
N GLN A 133 -4.02 12.97 -12.63
CA GLN A 133 -4.83 11.91 -12.02
C GLN A 133 -6.31 12.31 -11.89
N LYS A 134 -6.62 13.55 -11.50
CA LYS A 134 -8.00 14.07 -11.45
C LYS A 134 -8.71 14.01 -12.81
N GLN A 135 -7.99 14.26 -13.91
CA GLN A 135 -8.55 14.22 -15.25
C GLN A 135 -9.05 12.82 -15.66
N TYR A 136 -8.41 11.75 -15.17
CA TYR A 136 -8.89 10.37 -15.44
C TYR A 136 -10.29 10.10 -14.86
N LEU A 137 -10.67 10.82 -13.81
CA LEU A 137 -11.94 10.65 -13.10
C LEU A 137 -12.89 11.83 -13.28
N GLU A 138 -12.65 12.73 -14.22
CA GLU A 138 -13.44 13.96 -14.43
C GLU A 138 -14.92 13.67 -14.68
N LYS A 139 -15.23 12.50 -15.28
CA LYS A 139 -16.60 12.04 -15.56
C LYS A 139 -17.20 11.15 -14.49
N HIS A 140 -16.49 10.95 -13.38
CA HIS A 140 -16.87 10.06 -12.30
C HIS A 140 -16.98 10.82 -10.98
N ASN A 141 -17.62 10.23 -9.99
CA ASN A 141 -17.73 10.81 -8.65
C ASN A 141 -16.44 10.54 -7.86
N LEU A 142 -15.43 11.39 -8.01
CA LEU A 142 -14.15 11.26 -7.30
C LEU A 142 -14.34 11.55 -5.80
N SER A 143 -14.12 10.55 -4.95
CA SER A 143 -14.11 10.67 -3.48
C SER A 143 -12.75 11.14 -2.96
N GLY A 144 -11.67 10.58 -3.47
CA GLY A 144 -10.34 10.93 -3.03
C GLY A 144 -9.21 10.34 -3.86
N ILE A 145 -8.05 11.01 -3.79
CA ILE A 145 -6.78 10.49 -4.26
C ILE A 145 -5.93 10.31 -2.99
N LEU A 146 -5.64 9.05 -2.65
CA LEU A 146 -5.17 8.67 -1.32
C LEU A 146 -3.78 8.04 -1.38
N PRO A 147 -2.88 8.38 -0.45
CA PRO A 147 -1.57 7.73 -0.37
C PRO A 147 -1.75 6.28 0.09
N ILE A 148 -1.21 5.34 -0.67
CA ILE A 148 -1.36 3.91 -0.38
C ILE A 148 -0.66 3.50 0.91
N GLY A 149 0.49 4.12 1.22
CA GLY A 149 1.21 3.83 2.45
C GLY A 149 0.43 4.14 3.72
N THR A 150 -0.56 5.05 3.67
CA THR A 150 -1.46 5.27 4.80
C THR A 150 -2.75 4.48 4.68
N ALA A 151 -3.26 4.28 3.47
CA ALA A 151 -4.52 3.58 3.23
C ALA A 151 -4.43 2.10 3.59
N ILE A 152 -3.31 1.44 3.31
CA ILE A 152 -3.15 -0.01 3.48
C ILE A 152 -3.39 -0.49 4.93
N ALA A 153 -3.17 0.37 5.91
CA ALA A 153 -3.43 0.06 7.32
C ALA A 153 -4.92 -0.05 7.66
N SER A 154 -5.84 0.43 6.79
CA SER A 154 -7.28 0.45 7.06
C SER A 154 -7.96 -0.91 6.95
N ILE A 155 -7.35 -1.91 6.32
CA ILE A 155 -7.98 -3.22 6.06
C ILE A 155 -7.91 -4.20 7.23
N THR A 156 -7.18 -3.86 8.30
CA THR A 156 -7.06 -4.72 9.47
C THR A 156 -7.04 -3.89 10.75
N ARG A 157 -7.40 -4.50 11.86
CA ARG A 157 -7.29 -3.91 13.19
C ARG A 157 -6.10 -4.52 13.91
N PHE A 158 -5.19 -3.66 14.33
CA PHE A 158 -4.04 -4.05 15.13
C PHE A 158 -4.39 -4.01 16.62
N GLU A 159 -3.78 -4.89 17.38
CA GLU A 159 -3.92 -4.87 18.84
C GLU A 159 -3.21 -3.64 19.43
N LYS A 160 -3.66 -3.20 20.60
CA LYS A 160 -2.99 -2.14 21.33
C LYS A 160 -1.58 -2.61 21.74
N LYS A 161 -0.58 -1.76 21.55
CA LYS A 161 0.85 -2.05 21.77
C LYS A 161 1.48 -3.05 20.78
N GLU A 162 0.75 -3.47 19.77
CA GLU A 162 1.35 -4.22 18.65
C GLU A 162 2.18 -3.27 17.78
N ASN A 163 3.43 -3.64 17.51
CA ASN A 163 4.32 -2.91 16.63
C ASN A 163 4.55 -3.76 15.39
N VAL A 164 4.12 -3.27 14.25
CA VAL A 164 4.10 -4.05 13.02
C VAL A 164 4.65 -3.28 11.82
N LEU A 165 5.11 -4.02 10.84
CA LEU A 165 5.32 -3.52 9.49
C LEU A 165 4.24 -4.06 8.56
N ILE A 166 3.75 -3.23 7.65
CA ILE A 166 2.99 -3.67 6.49
C ILE A 166 3.87 -3.44 5.25
N VAL A 167 4.17 -4.50 4.55
CA VAL A 167 4.98 -4.52 3.33
C VAL A 167 4.06 -4.73 2.15
N ASN A 168 3.72 -3.66 1.45
CA ASN A 168 2.84 -3.68 0.30
C ASN A 168 3.67 -3.77 -0.99
N MET A 169 3.84 -5.00 -1.49
CA MET A 169 4.70 -5.34 -2.63
C MET A 169 3.93 -5.22 -3.95
N GLU A 170 3.61 -3.99 -4.34
CA GLU A 170 2.98 -3.64 -5.62
C GLU A 170 4.02 -3.28 -6.67
N GLU A 171 3.72 -2.42 -7.64
CA GLU A 171 4.66 -1.92 -8.66
C GLU A 171 6.01 -1.53 -8.02
N LYS A 172 5.95 -0.76 -6.94
CA LYS A 172 7.02 -0.51 -5.99
C LYS A 172 6.60 -1.06 -4.63
N THR A 173 7.54 -1.30 -3.74
CA THR A 173 7.19 -1.74 -2.39
C THR A 173 7.08 -0.56 -1.44
N THR A 174 5.95 -0.45 -0.78
CA THR A 174 5.72 0.53 0.29
C THR A 174 5.74 -0.19 1.64
N ILE A 175 6.53 0.29 2.58
CA ILE A 175 6.69 -0.27 3.92
C ILE A 175 6.11 0.71 4.93
N THR A 176 5.00 0.34 5.57
CA THR A 176 4.33 1.15 6.57
C THR A 176 4.61 0.61 7.96
N THR A 177 5.24 1.43 8.79
CA THR A 177 5.53 1.10 10.19
C THR A 177 4.39 1.60 11.07
N ILE A 178 3.87 0.73 11.93
CA ILE A 178 2.76 1.03 12.84
C ILE A 178 3.21 0.73 14.27
N TYR A 179 3.09 1.74 15.15
CA TYR A 179 3.33 1.62 16.58
C TYR A 179 2.07 2.02 17.35
N ASP A 180 1.64 1.15 18.25
CA ASP A 180 0.45 1.39 19.10
C ASP A 180 -0.76 1.93 18.28
N ARG A 181 -1.06 1.31 17.13
CA ARG A 181 -2.13 1.67 16.20
C ARG A 181 -1.95 3.01 15.47
N GLN A 182 -0.76 3.59 15.49
CA GLN A 182 -0.46 4.82 14.75
C GLN A 182 0.55 4.54 13.66
N ILE A 183 0.32 5.06 12.47
CA ILE A 183 1.32 5.05 11.41
C ILE A 183 2.47 5.94 11.85
N TYR A 184 3.65 5.36 11.96
CA TYR A 184 4.84 6.06 12.45
C TYR A 184 5.82 6.43 11.34
N ASN A 185 5.92 5.60 10.32
CA ASN A 185 6.79 5.80 9.16
C ASN A 185 6.21 5.12 7.94
N VAL A 186 6.49 5.67 6.77
CA VAL A 186 6.20 5.06 5.46
C VAL A 186 7.42 5.23 4.58
N GLU A 187 7.96 4.13 4.10
CA GLU A 187 9.08 4.12 3.17
C GLU A 187 8.66 3.48 1.86
N THR A 188 9.18 3.99 0.74
CA THR A 188 8.97 3.40 -0.57
C THR A 188 10.32 3.02 -1.15
N ILE A 189 10.42 1.80 -1.66
CA ILE A 189 11.60 1.29 -2.36
C ILE A 189 11.24 0.95 -3.79
N ASP A 190 12.18 1.13 -4.72
CA ASP A 190 11.94 0.94 -6.16
C ASP A 190 11.87 -0.53 -6.60
N HIS A 191 12.02 -1.49 -5.67
CA HIS A 191 11.86 -2.91 -5.92
C HIS A 191 10.40 -3.32 -5.66
N GLY A 192 9.79 -4.05 -6.61
CA GLY A 192 8.41 -4.50 -6.50
C GLY A 192 7.98 -5.41 -7.63
N SER A 193 6.68 -5.54 -7.81
CA SER A 193 6.09 -6.45 -8.80
C SER A 193 6.43 -6.08 -10.24
N GLN A 194 6.60 -4.78 -10.54
CA GLN A 194 6.94 -4.35 -11.89
C GLN A 194 8.22 -5.01 -12.40
N GLU A 195 9.28 -4.98 -11.58
CA GLU A 195 10.57 -5.56 -11.94
C GLU A 195 10.46 -7.06 -12.26
N VAL A 196 9.71 -7.79 -11.44
CA VAL A 196 9.47 -9.23 -11.61
C VAL A 196 8.66 -9.51 -12.87
N LEU A 197 7.53 -8.82 -13.01
CA LEU A 197 6.63 -9.02 -14.15
C LEU A 197 7.28 -8.66 -15.47
N GLU A 198 8.10 -7.61 -15.54
CA GLU A 198 8.84 -7.24 -16.73
C GLU A 198 9.89 -8.29 -17.12
N LYS A 199 10.60 -8.88 -16.15
CA LYS A 199 11.57 -9.95 -16.40
C LYS A 199 10.87 -11.18 -17.01
N ILE A 200 9.80 -11.65 -16.38
CA ILE A 200 9.02 -12.80 -16.88
C ILE A 200 8.40 -12.47 -18.26
N ASN A 201 7.90 -11.24 -18.45
CA ASN A 201 7.29 -10.82 -19.71
C ASN A 201 8.27 -10.83 -20.90
N ARG A 202 9.57 -10.65 -20.69
CA ARG A 202 10.58 -10.76 -21.77
C ARG A 202 10.57 -12.13 -22.45
N THR A 203 10.24 -13.17 -21.69
CA THR A 203 10.15 -14.55 -22.20
C THR A 203 8.74 -14.88 -22.67
N GLU A 204 7.73 -14.46 -21.92
CA GLU A 204 6.34 -14.85 -22.13
C GLU A 204 5.56 -13.95 -23.11
N ASN A 205 6.08 -12.74 -23.40
CA ASN A 205 5.49 -11.73 -24.27
C ASN A 205 4.03 -11.36 -23.92
N SER A 206 3.67 -11.45 -22.64
CA SER A 206 2.33 -11.11 -22.11
C SER A 206 2.40 -10.80 -20.62
N MET A 207 2.06 -9.58 -20.24
CA MET A 207 2.03 -9.15 -18.83
C MET A 207 0.97 -9.92 -18.02
N SER A 208 -0.17 -10.23 -18.63
CA SER A 208 -1.19 -11.05 -17.98
C SER A 208 -0.68 -12.47 -17.70
N LYS A 209 0.04 -13.07 -18.65
CA LYS A 209 0.66 -14.39 -18.47
C LYS A 209 1.78 -14.34 -17.43
N ALA A 210 2.60 -13.28 -17.44
CA ALA A 210 3.64 -13.07 -16.43
C ALA A 210 3.04 -12.98 -15.00
N TYR A 211 1.91 -12.30 -14.86
CA TYR A 211 1.18 -12.20 -13.60
C TYR A 211 0.68 -13.57 -13.12
N GLU A 212 0.04 -14.35 -13.99
CA GLU A 212 -0.45 -15.70 -13.67
C GLU A 212 0.69 -16.65 -13.28
N ILE A 213 1.83 -16.56 -13.95
CA ILE A 213 3.04 -17.31 -13.61
C ILE A 213 3.52 -16.91 -12.22
N CYS A 214 3.64 -15.61 -11.95
CA CYS A 214 4.04 -15.10 -10.64
C CYS A 214 3.09 -15.64 -9.53
N LYS A 215 1.77 -15.57 -9.75
CA LYS A 215 0.74 -16.07 -8.83
C LYS A 215 0.82 -17.59 -8.61
N GLY A 216 1.18 -18.34 -9.64
CA GLY A 216 1.31 -19.81 -9.60
C GLY A 216 2.64 -20.31 -9.05
N THR A 217 3.66 -19.44 -8.94
CA THR A 217 5.00 -19.83 -8.50
C THR A 217 5.01 -20.19 -7.02
N THR A 218 5.80 -21.21 -6.66
CA THR A 218 6.04 -21.64 -5.28
C THR A 218 7.51 -21.47 -4.94
N ILE A 219 7.81 -20.78 -3.84
CA ILE A 219 9.16 -20.68 -3.31
C ILE A 219 9.36 -21.82 -2.31
N TYR A 220 10.39 -22.62 -2.54
CA TYR A 220 10.78 -23.68 -1.61
C TYR A 220 11.84 -23.15 -0.68
N THR A 221 11.57 -23.23 0.61
CA THR A 221 12.53 -22.89 1.67
C THR A 221 13.26 -24.16 2.13
N ALA A 222 14.33 -24.02 2.90
CA ALA A 222 15.09 -25.16 3.43
C ALA A 222 14.24 -26.20 4.19
N ASN A 223 13.05 -25.80 4.65
CA ASN A 223 12.11 -26.65 5.38
C ASN A 223 11.06 -27.35 4.49
N VAL A 224 11.07 -27.14 3.16
CA VAL A 224 10.05 -27.65 2.21
C VAL A 224 10.73 -28.31 1.01
N ILE A 225 11.75 -29.14 1.25
CA ILE A 225 12.63 -29.67 0.19
C ILE A 225 12.07 -30.92 -0.51
N ASP A 226 11.17 -31.69 0.13
CA ASP A 226 10.88 -33.07 -0.31
C ASP A 226 10.09 -33.21 -1.61
N ASP A 227 9.47 -32.12 -2.12
CA ASP A 227 8.70 -32.14 -3.39
C ASP A 227 9.04 -30.96 -4.32
N ALA A 228 10.24 -30.41 -4.24
CA ALA A 228 10.64 -29.27 -5.06
C ALA A 228 10.61 -29.61 -6.55
N LYS A 229 9.56 -29.15 -7.24
CA LYS A 229 9.50 -29.16 -8.71
C LYS A 229 10.31 -27.97 -9.22
N GLU A 230 10.97 -28.17 -10.34
CA GLU A 230 11.61 -27.08 -11.06
C GLU A 230 10.56 -25.97 -11.34
N GLN A 231 10.82 -24.77 -10.86
CA GLN A 231 9.93 -23.63 -11.04
C GLN A 231 10.59 -22.70 -12.06
N PRO A 232 10.08 -22.60 -13.27
CA PRO A 232 10.56 -21.60 -14.22
C PRO A 232 10.38 -20.21 -13.63
N HIS A 233 11.31 -19.30 -13.93
CA HIS A 233 11.28 -17.90 -13.46
C HIS A 233 11.61 -17.64 -11.98
N LEU A 234 12.03 -18.63 -11.16
CA LEU A 234 12.53 -18.34 -9.81
C LEU A 234 13.72 -17.38 -9.82
N GLU A 235 14.60 -17.52 -10.81
CA GLU A 235 15.75 -16.63 -11.01
C GLU A 235 15.36 -15.18 -11.34
N ASP A 236 14.16 -14.97 -11.88
CA ASP A 236 13.59 -13.64 -12.14
C ASP A 236 12.95 -13.02 -10.89
N ILE A 237 12.43 -13.84 -9.99
CA ILE A 237 11.64 -13.46 -8.81
C ILE A 237 12.54 -13.23 -7.58
N ILE A 238 13.39 -14.20 -7.26
CA ILE A 238 14.16 -14.25 -6.02
C ILE A 238 15.04 -13.01 -5.79
N PRO A 239 15.76 -12.45 -6.79
CA PRO A 239 16.59 -11.27 -6.56
C PRO A 239 15.79 -10.06 -6.05
N THR A 240 14.59 -9.84 -6.58
CA THR A 240 13.72 -8.74 -6.14
C THR A 240 13.21 -8.97 -4.71
N LEU A 241 12.76 -10.18 -4.39
CA LEU A 241 12.33 -10.52 -3.02
C LEU A 241 13.49 -10.40 -2.03
N TYR A 242 14.71 -10.77 -2.42
CA TYR A 242 15.89 -10.62 -1.59
C TYR A 242 16.17 -9.14 -1.28
N GLN A 243 16.14 -8.25 -2.26
CA GLN A 243 16.32 -6.81 -2.03
C GLN A 243 15.26 -6.25 -1.07
N ILE A 244 14.01 -6.65 -1.24
CA ILE A 244 12.93 -6.26 -0.33
C ILE A 244 13.21 -6.80 1.08
N SER A 245 13.61 -8.07 1.24
CA SER A 245 13.88 -8.67 2.54
C SER A 245 15.04 -7.99 3.28
N GLN A 246 16.09 -7.59 2.56
CA GLN A 246 17.21 -6.85 3.15
C GLN A 246 16.75 -5.48 3.69
N LYS A 247 15.92 -4.77 2.92
CA LYS A 247 15.40 -3.46 3.38
C LYS A 247 14.47 -3.61 4.60
N ILE A 248 13.63 -4.63 4.62
CA ILE A 248 12.78 -4.91 5.79
C ILE A 248 13.64 -5.22 7.02
N LYS A 249 14.68 -6.04 6.84
CA LYS A 249 15.61 -6.37 7.92
C LYS A 249 16.30 -5.12 8.47
N GLU A 250 16.79 -4.23 7.62
CA GLU A 250 17.38 -2.94 8.02
C GLU A 250 16.37 -2.16 8.89
N ILE A 251 15.11 -2.01 8.44
CA ILE A 251 14.07 -1.29 9.19
C ILE A 251 13.77 -1.97 10.54
N VAL A 252 13.72 -3.31 10.58
CA VAL A 252 13.47 -4.06 11.83
C VAL A 252 14.63 -3.90 12.82
N ASP A 253 15.87 -3.97 12.33
CA ASP A 253 17.08 -3.88 13.16
C ASP A 253 17.30 -2.44 13.69
N GLU A 254 16.95 -1.42 12.90
CA GLU A 254 17.05 0.00 13.28
C GLU A 254 15.84 0.52 14.05
N SER A 255 14.78 -0.26 14.15
CA SER A 255 13.54 0.16 14.81
C SER A 255 13.77 0.49 16.30
N PRO A 256 13.29 1.65 16.79
CA PRO A 256 13.42 2.05 18.18
C PRO A 256 12.60 1.17 19.15
N VAL A 257 11.68 0.39 18.61
CA VAL A 257 10.85 -0.56 19.37
C VAL A 257 10.85 -1.90 18.64
N LYS A 258 10.71 -2.98 19.41
CA LYS A 258 10.67 -4.33 18.83
C LYS A 258 9.46 -4.47 17.90
N ILE A 259 9.70 -4.78 16.64
CA ILE A 259 8.67 -5.18 15.68
C ILE A 259 8.28 -6.63 15.99
N SER A 260 6.99 -6.87 16.19
CA SER A 260 6.46 -8.21 16.49
C SER A 260 6.06 -8.99 15.23
N THR A 261 5.51 -8.29 14.25
CA THR A 261 4.95 -8.93 13.05
C THR A 261 5.24 -8.10 11.80
N VAL A 262 5.56 -8.80 10.72
CA VAL A 262 5.70 -8.24 9.36
C VAL A 262 4.56 -8.82 8.51
N TYR A 263 3.64 -7.96 8.11
CA TYR A 263 2.54 -8.34 7.23
C TYR A 263 2.90 -8.08 5.77
N LEU A 264 2.76 -9.09 4.93
CA LEU A 264 3.04 -9.03 3.49
C LEU A 264 1.73 -8.91 2.72
N THR A 265 1.69 -8.01 1.74
CA THR A 265 0.53 -7.80 0.86
C THR A 265 0.98 -7.27 -0.51
N GLY A 266 0.02 -7.09 -1.43
CA GLY A 266 0.30 -6.66 -2.81
C GLY A 266 0.57 -7.82 -3.77
N THR A 267 0.95 -7.50 -5.00
CA THR A 267 1.11 -8.48 -6.09
C THR A 267 2.05 -9.63 -5.75
N LEU A 268 3.22 -9.35 -5.16
CA LEU A 268 4.18 -10.41 -4.87
C LEU A 268 3.79 -11.27 -3.67
N SER A 269 2.82 -10.85 -2.87
CA SER A 269 2.36 -11.62 -1.71
C SER A 269 1.49 -12.83 -2.08
N VAL A 270 1.06 -12.95 -3.35
CA VAL A 270 0.30 -14.11 -3.83
C VAL A 270 1.18 -15.30 -4.24
N ILE A 271 2.50 -15.10 -4.31
CA ILE A 271 3.48 -16.17 -4.51
C ILE A 271 3.40 -17.15 -3.33
N ASN A 272 3.35 -18.46 -3.65
CA ASN A 272 3.25 -19.47 -2.58
C ASN A 272 4.50 -19.49 -1.72
N ASN A 273 4.34 -19.57 -0.40
CA ASN A 273 5.39 -19.62 0.62
C ASN A 273 6.28 -18.37 0.69
N VAL A 274 5.81 -17.24 0.16
CA VAL A 274 6.58 -15.98 0.24
C VAL A 274 6.76 -15.53 1.70
N ASP A 275 5.78 -15.76 2.56
CA ASP A 275 5.87 -15.49 4.00
C ASP A 275 6.94 -16.35 4.68
N LEU A 276 7.05 -17.62 4.33
CA LEU A 276 8.14 -18.50 4.81
C LEU A 276 9.50 -18.04 4.32
N TYR A 277 9.60 -17.59 3.06
CA TYR A 277 10.83 -17.02 2.53
C TYR A 277 11.30 -15.81 3.33
N PHE A 278 10.40 -14.85 3.59
CA PHE A 278 10.73 -13.67 4.41
C PHE A 278 11.04 -14.04 5.85
N GLN A 279 10.40 -15.06 6.41
CA GLN A 279 10.66 -15.53 7.77
C GLN A 279 12.13 -16.01 7.96
N GLU A 280 12.78 -16.56 6.94
CA GLU A 280 14.18 -16.95 7.00
C GLU A 280 15.12 -15.77 7.22
N PHE A 281 14.78 -14.59 6.71
CA PHE A 281 15.59 -13.37 6.87
C PHE A 281 15.23 -12.57 8.14
N LEU A 282 14.06 -12.82 8.73
CA LEU A 282 13.48 -12.04 9.82
C LEU A 282 13.16 -12.93 11.05
N PRO A 283 14.16 -13.55 11.68
CA PRO A 283 13.90 -14.48 12.78
C PRO A 283 13.34 -13.83 14.06
N SER A 284 13.44 -12.50 14.17
CA SER A 284 12.97 -11.73 15.33
C SER A 284 11.52 -11.27 15.26
N ALA A 285 10.86 -11.42 14.10
CA ALA A 285 9.48 -11.01 13.84
C ALA A 285 8.72 -12.11 13.10
N ASP A 286 7.42 -12.25 13.35
CA ASP A 286 6.57 -13.18 12.63
C ASP A 286 6.21 -12.62 11.24
N CYS A 287 6.50 -13.35 10.16
CA CYS A 287 6.09 -12.97 8.81
C CYS A 287 4.75 -13.62 8.46
N LYS A 288 3.78 -12.81 8.05
CA LYS A 288 2.40 -13.27 7.75
C LYS A 288 1.83 -12.56 6.53
N ILE A 289 1.00 -13.27 5.78
CA ILE A 289 0.20 -12.62 4.73
C ILE A 289 -0.90 -11.77 5.37
N LEU A 290 -1.01 -10.50 4.94
CA LEU A 290 -2.03 -9.57 5.42
C LEU A 290 -3.41 -9.96 4.88
N LYS A 291 -4.28 -10.42 5.76
CA LYS A 291 -5.68 -10.73 5.45
C LYS A 291 -6.56 -9.54 5.86
N PRO A 292 -7.53 -9.12 5.05
CA PRO A 292 -8.46 -8.04 5.40
C PRO A 292 -9.41 -8.52 6.51
N SER A 293 -9.04 -8.25 7.78
CA SER A 293 -9.70 -8.84 8.95
C SER A 293 -11.00 -8.14 9.38
N ILE A 294 -11.22 -6.92 8.93
CA ILE A 294 -12.43 -6.13 9.28
C ILE A 294 -13.45 -6.09 8.14
N VAL A 295 -13.22 -6.85 7.08
CA VAL A 295 -14.08 -6.91 5.90
C VAL A 295 -14.68 -8.30 5.81
N GLU A 296 -15.99 -8.36 5.58
CA GLU A 296 -16.67 -9.63 5.28
C GLU A 296 -16.29 -10.12 3.88
N LEU A 297 -15.70 -11.30 3.81
CA LEU A 297 -15.24 -11.95 2.58
C LEU A 297 -16.04 -13.20 2.31
N ASN A 298 -16.40 -13.42 1.04
CA ASN A 298 -17.06 -14.68 0.63
C ASN A 298 -16.03 -15.77 0.31
N VAL A 299 -15.30 -16.21 1.32
CA VAL A 299 -14.22 -17.22 1.18
C VAL A 299 -14.74 -18.64 0.89
N THR A 300 -16.05 -18.89 0.96
CA THR A 300 -16.62 -20.21 0.60
C THR A 300 -16.68 -20.43 -0.92
N GLN A 301 -16.66 -19.36 -1.71
CA GLN A 301 -16.76 -19.39 -3.16
C GLN A 301 -15.48 -18.89 -3.86
N ILE A 302 -14.62 -18.16 -3.16
CA ILE A 302 -13.48 -17.46 -3.72
C ILE A 302 -12.25 -17.76 -2.87
N ASN A 303 -11.09 -17.93 -3.51
CA ASN A 303 -9.83 -18.13 -2.81
C ASN A 303 -9.44 -16.86 -2.05
N ILE A 304 -8.93 -17.02 -0.83
CA ILE A 304 -8.42 -15.88 -0.03
C ILE A 304 -7.34 -15.07 -0.76
N LYS A 305 -6.53 -15.69 -1.60
CA LYS A 305 -5.51 -15.01 -2.41
C LYS A 305 -6.10 -13.97 -3.35
N ASP A 306 -7.29 -14.21 -3.89
CA ASP A 306 -7.97 -13.28 -4.79
C ASP A 306 -8.37 -11.98 -4.08
N TYR A 307 -8.60 -12.04 -2.76
CA TYR A 307 -8.79 -10.84 -1.93
C TYR A 307 -7.46 -10.16 -1.59
N ILE A 308 -6.43 -10.95 -1.27
CA ILE A 308 -5.10 -10.43 -0.89
C ILE A 308 -4.51 -9.60 -2.04
N GLU A 309 -4.66 -10.07 -3.28
CA GLU A 309 -4.14 -9.37 -4.46
C GLU A 309 -4.81 -8.02 -4.72
N VAL A 310 -6.00 -7.77 -4.17
CA VAL A 310 -6.72 -6.49 -4.29
C VAL A 310 -6.79 -5.69 -2.97
N ASN A 311 -6.00 -6.05 -1.97
CA ASN A 311 -5.94 -5.36 -0.68
C ASN A 311 -5.72 -3.85 -0.82
N SER A 312 -4.86 -3.43 -1.75
CA SER A 312 -4.62 -2.02 -2.04
C SER A 312 -5.91 -1.29 -2.46
N ALA A 313 -6.72 -1.92 -3.31
CA ALA A 313 -8.01 -1.34 -3.74
C ALA A 313 -9.05 -1.36 -2.60
N ILE A 314 -9.12 -2.44 -1.83
CA ILE A 314 -9.99 -2.52 -0.64
C ILE A 314 -9.65 -1.39 0.34
N SER A 315 -8.37 -1.18 0.62
CA SER A 315 -7.92 -0.16 1.57
C SER A 315 -8.28 1.26 1.15
N LEU A 316 -8.16 1.58 -0.14
CA LEU A 316 -8.57 2.88 -0.69
C LEU A 316 -10.08 3.12 -0.52
N ALA A 317 -10.90 2.11 -0.80
CA ALA A 317 -12.35 2.21 -0.61
C ALA A 317 -12.71 2.40 0.88
N MET A 318 -12.08 1.63 1.77
CA MET A 318 -12.34 1.69 3.21
C MET A 318 -11.92 3.01 3.83
N GLN A 319 -10.77 3.55 3.45
CA GLN A 319 -10.31 4.86 3.95
C GLN A 319 -11.29 5.97 3.55
N SER A 320 -11.84 5.91 2.34
CA SER A 320 -12.88 6.86 1.90
C SER A 320 -14.22 6.69 2.62
N LEU A 321 -14.51 5.50 3.13
CA LEU A 321 -15.70 5.23 3.94
C LEU A 321 -15.49 5.58 5.44
N GLY A 322 -14.39 6.24 5.77
CA GLY A 322 -14.09 6.74 7.10
C GLY A 322 -13.42 5.71 8.02
N GLU A 323 -12.89 4.61 7.48
CA GLU A 323 -11.95 3.76 8.20
C GLU A 323 -10.52 4.18 7.86
N GLY A 324 -9.77 4.56 8.85
CA GLY A 324 -8.38 4.91 8.67
C GLY A 324 -7.75 5.29 9.98
N MET A 325 -6.47 4.98 10.14
CA MET A 325 -5.74 5.22 11.38
C MET A 325 -5.55 6.71 11.68
N GLN A 326 -5.69 7.60 10.71
CA GLN A 326 -5.76 9.07 10.87
C GLN A 326 -6.10 9.71 9.53
N SER A 327 -7.07 10.64 9.51
CA SER A 327 -7.21 11.55 8.37
C SER A 327 -6.01 12.49 8.34
N LEU A 328 -5.29 12.56 7.24
CA LEU A 328 -4.34 13.64 6.99
C LEU A 328 -5.11 14.97 6.95
N ASN A 329 -4.77 15.90 7.82
CA ASN A 329 -5.40 17.24 7.90
C ASN A 329 -4.92 18.15 6.78
#